data_de2547fa0f9951a31f0f8351fd6c9357
#
_entry.id   de2547fa0f9951a31f0f8351fd6c9357
#
_cell.length_a   1.000
_cell.length_b   1.000
_cell.length_c   1.000
_cell.angle_alpha   90.00
_cell.angle_beta   90.00
_cell.angle_gamma   90.00
#
_symmetry.space_group_name_H-M   'P 1'
#
loop_
_entity.id
_entity.type
_entity.pdbx_description
1 polymer ?
#
loop_
_entity_poly.entity_id
_entity_poly.type
_entity_poly.pdbx_seq_one_letter_code
_entity_poly.pdbx_strand_id
1 'polypeptide(L)'
;SAAALRFQPHAQGEYTVLVTTSLVHVAEAGKVLRTVLPMAAALIFAFAMTAAWLFSEWFTKPLRQLSSAARQMAMGNYAEQVDTRRSEELGDLARDFNHMASEVQHSSQMQRDLLANVSHDLRTPLTLIKGYAETVRDITGDDKAHRDEQMNIIVDETDRLTALVSSVMELSKVTSGADKCERVHFDMGQLGDEVSERYDAICAQNGWQLQLELPDEELPGYADPDMMQRALHNLLGNAMHHIGQ
;
A
#
# COMPACT_ATOMS: atom_id res chain seq x y z
N SER A 1 0.13 3.73 79.25
CA SER A 1 -0.36 4.97 79.84
C SER A 1 -1.50 4.62 80.80
N ALA A 2 -1.34 5.01 82.04
CA ALA A 2 -2.37 4.86 83.08
C ALA A 2 -3.09 6.19 83.20
N ALA A 3 -4.43 6.18 83.08
CA ALA A 3 -5.27 7.33 83.35
C ALA A 3 -5.88 7.14 84.73
N ALA A 4 -5.64 8.07 85.64
CA ALA A 4 -6.22 8.06 86.99
C ALA A 4 -7.36 9.08 87.02
N LEU A 5 -8.57 8.61 87.28
CA LEU A 5 -9.76 9.45 87.55
C LEU A 5 -9.97 9.53 89.04
N ARG A 6 -9.90 10.76 89.64
CA ARG A 6 -10.15 11.03 91.05
C ARG A 6 -11.61 11.43 91.25
N PHE A 7 -12.31 10.64 92.01
CA PHE A 7 -13.66 11.00 92.45
C PHE A 7 -13.64 11.38 93.94
N GLN A 8 -14.23 12.50 94.29
CA GLN A 8 -14.48 12.88 95.70
C GLN A 8 -15.95 12.70 95.95
N PRO A 9 -16.35 11.67 96.66
CA PRO A 9 -17.72 11.54 97.19
C PRO A 9 -17.80 12.29 98.53
N HIS A 10 -18.99 12.84 98.84
CA HIS A 10 -19.29 13.75 99.99
C HIS A 10 -19.22 13.13 101.39
N ALA A 11 -18.64 11.97 101.62
CA ALA A 11 -18.47 11.33 102.90
C ALA A 11 -17.09 10.62 102.98
N GLN A 12 -16.22 11.12 103.78
CA GLN A 12 -14.98 10.60 104.38
C GLN A 12 -14.37 9.32 103.67
N GLY A 13 -13.65 9.52 102.68
CA GLY A 13 -12.75 8.50 102.03
C GLY A 13 -12.35 8.87 100.61
N GLU A 14 -11.06 9.06 100.44
CA GLU A 14 -10.49 9.28 99.08
C GLU A 14 -10.35 7.91 98.40
N TYR A 15 -11.11 7.68 97.35
CA TYR A 15 -10.97 6.45 96.54
C TYR A 15 -10.28 6.79 95.20
N THR A 16 -9.20 6.13 94.88
CA THR A 16 -8.53 6.26 93.60
C THR A 16 -8.81 5.02 92.76
N VAL A 17 -9.55 5.16 91.68
CA VAL A 17 -9.80 4.08 90.71
C VAL A 17 -8.71 4.13 89.65
N LEU A 18 -7.83 3.14 89.61
CA LEU A 18 -6.82 2.95 88.57
C LEU A 18 -7.41 2.08 87.46
N VAL A 19 -7.70 2.69 86.31
CA VAL A 19 -8.02 1.91 85.10
C VAL A 19 -6.75 1.68 84.32
N THR A 20 -6.26 0.46 84.37
CA THR A 20 -5.09 0.01 83.58
C THR A 20 -5.58 -0.69 82.29
N THR A 21 -5.36 -0.11 81.15
CA THR A 21 -5.55 -0.82 79.88
C THR A 21 -4.20 -1.36 79.41
N SER A 22 -4.17 -2.66 79.06
CA SER A 22 -3.00 -3.32 78.50
C SER A 22 -2.70 -2.80 77.11
N LEU A 23 -1.62 -2.07 76.90
CA LEU A 23 -1.12 -1.59 75.61
C LEU A 23 -0.36 -2.67 74.81
N VAL A 24 -0.31 -3.92 75.32
CA VAL A 24 0.42 -5.04 74.73
C VAL A 24 -0.08 -5.30 73.31
N HIS A 25 -1.40 -5.26 73.08
CA HIS A 25 -1.99 -5.52 71.75
C HIS A 25 -1.62 -4.45 70.71
N VAL A 26 -1.47 -3.19 71.12
CA VAL A 26 -1.04 -2.10 70.24
C VAL A 26 0.44 -2.18 69.84
N ALA A 27 1.29 -2.63 70.76
CA ALA A 27 2.71 -2.83 70.56
C ALA A 27 2.99 -4.06 69.65
N GLU A 28 2.20 -5.14 69.76
CA GLU A 28 2.29 -6.32 68.90
C GLU A 28 1.80 -5.99 67.47
N ALA A 29 0.67 -5.30 67.35
CA ALA A 29 0.17 -4.82 66.04
C ALA A 29 1.20 -3.93 65.32
N GLY A 30 1.89 -3.05 66.04
CA GLY A 30 2.97 -2.21 65.53
C GLY A 30 4.18 -2.97 65.06
N LYS A 31 4.53 -4.08 65.71
CA LYS A 31 5.66 -4.98 65.28
C LYS A 31 5.30 -5.72 63.99
N VAL A 32 4.09 -6.27 63.91
CA VAL A 32 3.59 -6.97 62.72
C VAL A 32 3.51 -6.00 61.53
N LEU A 33 2.98 -4.82 61.73
CA LEU A 33 2.90 -3.79 60.66
C LEU A 33 4.29 -3.38 60.14
N ARG A 34 5.27 -3.27 61.04
CA ARG A 34 6.64 -2.82 60.73
C ARG A 34 7.46 -3.87 59.98
N THR A 35 7.11 -5.18 60.09
CA THR A 35 7.78 -6.30 59.39
C THR A 35 7.02 -6.71 58.15
N VAL A 36 5.70 -6.83 58.17
CA VAL A 36 4.88 -7.32 57.08
C VAL A 36 4.71 -6.26 55.96
N LEU A 37 4.57 -5.01 56.33
CA LEU A 37 4.37 -3.92 55.34
C LEU A 37 5.56 -3.78 54.35
N PRO A 38 6.83 -3.69 54.79
CA PRO A 38 7.97 -3.57 53.86
C PRO A 38 8.16 -4.85 53.04
N MET A 39 7.89 -6.05 53.62
CA MET A 39 7.98 -7.31 52.89
C MET A 39 6.88 -7.39 51.80
N ALA A 40 5.66 -7.03 52.12
CA ALA A 40 4.59 -6.95 51.14
C ALA A 40 4.89 -5.91 50.05
N ALA A 41 5.38 -4.74 50.42
CA ALA A 41 5.81 -3.71 49.47
C ALA A 41 6.93 -4.21 48.54
N ALA A 42 7.92 -4.93 49.06
CA ALA A 42 8.99 -5.52 48.26
C ALA A 42 8.48 -6.59 47.26
N LEU A 43 7.54 -7.43 47.70
CA LEU A 43 6.92 -8.42 46.83
C LEU A 43 6.07 -7.75 45.71
N ILE A 44 5.28 -6.75 46.04
CA ILE A 44 4.48 -5.97 45.05
C ILE A 44 5.42 -5.28 44.06
N PHE A 45 6.52 -4.70 44.54
CA PHE A 45 7.50 -4.04 43.66
C PHE A 45 8.20 -5.04 42.74
N ALA A 46 8.64 -6.19 43.26
CA ALA A 46 9.22 -7.26 42.46
C ALA A 46 8.25 -7.77 41.40
N PHE A 47 6.99 -7.98 41.75
CA PHE A 47 5.94 -8.37 40.82
C PHE A 47 5.72 -7.31 39.74
N ALA A 48 5.61 -6.03 40.12
CA ALA A 48 5.42 -4.92 39.18
C ALA A 48 6.59 -4.79 38.21
N MET A 49 7.84 -4.95 38.69
CA MET A 49 9.04 -4.94 37.84
C MET A 49 9.05 -6.09 36.84
N THR A 50 8.70 -7.31 37.30
CA THR A 50 8.61 -8.49 36.42
C THR A 50 7.50 -8.33 35.37
N ALA A 51 6.33 -7.86 35.79
CA ALA A 51 5.22 -7.58 34.90
C ALA A 51 5.56 -6.50 33.85
N ALA A 52 6.22 -5.41 34.27
CA ALA A 52 6.68 -4.36 33.38
C ALA A 52 7.73 -4.85 32.37
N TRP A 53 8.64 -5.70 32.81
CA TRP A 53 9.65 -6.30 31.91
C TRP A 53 9.01 -7.24 30.89
N LEU A 54 8.09 -8.12 31.31
CA LEU A 54 7.34 -8.99 30.42
C LEU A 54 6.52 -8.19 29.41
N PHE A 55 5.82 -7.16 29.87
CA PHE A 55 5.04 -6.26 28.99
C PHE A 55 5.94 -5.54 27.96
N SER A 56 7.12 -5.10 28.37
CA SER A 56 8.09 -4.46 27.47
C SER A 56 8.56 -5.40 26.36
N GLU A 57 8.92 -6.65 26.69
CA GLU A 57 9.36 -7.65 25.71
C GLU A 57 8.21 -8.12 24.80
N TRP A 58 7.02 -8.25 25.36
CA TRP A 58 5.88 -8.83 24.66
C TRP A 58 5.13 -7.82 23.79
N PHE A 59 5.07 -6.56 24.21
CA PHE A 59 4.23 -5.53 23.58
C PHE A 59 5.07 -4.37 23.01
N THR A 60 5.93 -3.78 23.80
CA THR A 60 6.64 -2.55 23.42
C THR A 60 7.69 -2.80 22.35
N LYS A 61 8.43 -3.89 22.44
CA LYS A 61 9.50 -4.22 21.50
C LYS A 61 9.01 -4.51 20.09
N PRO A 62 7.93 -5.33 19.87
CA PRO A 62 7.35 -5.51 18.55
C PRO A 62 6.80 -4.21 17.92
N LEU A 63 6.14 -3.38 18.72
CA LEU A 63 5.67 -2.08 18.22
C LEU A 63 6.81 -1.15 17.77
N ARG A 64 7.94 -1.18 18.49
CA ARG A 64 9.13 -0.44 18.06
C ARG A 64 9.73 -1.01 16.77
N GLN A 65 9.75 -2.33 16.60
CA GLN A 65 10.18 -2.97 15.36
C GLN A 65 9.30 -2.57 14.19
N LEU A 66 7.97 -2.61 14.38
CA LEU A 66 7.00 -2.17 13.36
C LEU A 66 7.19 -0.70 12.98
N SER A 67 7.37 0.17 13.99
CA SER A 67 7.66 1.59 13.76
C SER A 67 8.98 1.82 13.03
N SER A 68 10.02 1.03 13.34
CA SER A 68 11.30 1.08 12.63
C SER A 68 11.16 0.65 11.18
N ALA A 69 10.49 -0.48 10.94
CA ALA A 69 10.22 -0.99 9.59
C ALA A 69 9.40 0.00 8.75
N ALA A 70 8.38 0.64 9.35
CA ALA A 70 7.62 1.68 8.69
C ALA A 70 8.47 2.91 8.29
N ARG A 71 9.42 3.30 9.12
CA ARG A 71 10.37 4.38 8.78
C ARG A 71 11.33 3.97 7.66
N GLN A 72 11.82 2.74 7.67
CA GLN A 72 12.66 2.19 6.60
C GLN A 72 11.89 2.15 5.27
N MET A 73 10.65 1.70 5.31
CA MET A 73 9.75 1.70 4.15
C MET A 73 9.55 3.12 3.58
N ALA A 74 9.36 4.13 4.44
CA ALA A 74 9.25 5.53 4.02
C ALA A 74 10.53 6.07 3.35
N MET A 75 11.69 5.47 3.63
CA MET A 75 12.97 5.78 2.98
C MET A 75 13.24 4.92 1.73
N GLY A 76 12.28 4.09 1.31
CA GLY A 76 12.39 3.23 0.14
C GLY A 76 13.05 1.87 0.38
N ASN A 77 13.32 1.51 1.63
CA ASN A 77 13.79 0.17 2.01
C ASN A 77 12.60 -0.72 2.37
N TYR A 78 12.15 -1.51 1.42
CA TYR A 78 10.99 -2.41 1.57
C TYR A 78 11.38 -3.84 2.00
N ALA A 79 12.68 -4.13 2.10
CA ALA A 79 13.17 -5.49 2.36
C ALA A 79 13.04 -5.91 3.83
N GLU A 80 12.83 -4.96 4.76
CA GLU A 80 12.75 -5.23 6.18
C GLU A 80 11.39 -5.83 6.54
N GLN A 81 11.40 -7.11 6.94
CA GLN A 81 10.20 -7.82 7.38
C GLN A 81 10.11 -7.84 8.90
N VAL A 82 8.90 -7.71 9.41
CA VAL A 82 8.57 -7.81 10.84
C VAL A 82 8.23 -9.25 11.18
N ASP A 83 8.74 -9.76 12.33
CA ASP A 83 8.49 -11.12 12.79
C ASP A 83 7.00 -11.33 13.14
N THR A 84 6.37 -12.29 12.45
CA THR A 84 4.94 -12.63 12.57
C THR A 84 4.67 -13.75 13.60
N ARG A 85 5.70 -14.31 14.26
CA ARG A 85 5.58 -15.49 15.14
C ARG A 85 5.09 -15.15 16.56
N ARG A 86 4.61 -13.94 16.80
CA ARG A 86 4.20 -13.47 18.13
C ARG A 86 2.68 -13.54 18.32
N SER A 87 2.18 -12.96 19.41
CA SER A 87 0.76 -13.03 19.80
C SER A 87 -0.21 -12.81 18.64
N GLU A 88 -1.39 -13.39 18.74
CA GLU A 88 -2.38 -13.46 17.67
C GLU A 88 -2.61 -12.09 17.02
N GLU A 89 -2.88 -11.03 17.80
CA GLU A 89 -3.18 -9.68 17.27
C GLU A 89 -1.93 -8.95 16.74
N LEU A 90 -0.78 -9.06 17.41
CA LEU A 90 0.47 -8.45 16.93
C LEU A 90 1.07 -9.21 15.74
N GLY A 91 0.84 -10.52 15.70
CA GLY A 91 1.24 -11.34 14.57
C GLY A 91 0.41 -11.02 13.32
N ASP A 92 -0.89 -10.78 13.48
CA ASP A 92 -1.78 -10.35 12.40
C ASP A 92 -1.36 -8.98 11.87
N LEU A 93 -1.14 -8.01 12.75
CA LEU A 93 -0.65 -6.69 12.38
C LEU A 93 0.70 -6.74 11.65
N ALA A 94 1.61 -7.61 12.09
CA ALA A 94 2.89 -7.80 11.41
C ALA A 94 2.72 -8.43 10.01
N ARG A 95 1.77 -9.36 9.84
CA ARG A 95 1.44 -9.94 8.52
C ARG A 95 0.85 -8.90 7.58
N ASP A 96 -0.11 -8.13 8.05
CA ASP A 96 -0.74 -7.06 7.26
C ASP A 96 0.29 -6.00 6.84
N PHE A 97 1.18 -5.64 7.77
CA PHE A 97 2.28 -4.72 7.46
C PHE A 97 3.23 -5.29 6.39
N ASN A 98 3.66 -6.56 6.53
CA ASN A 98 4.53 -7.21 5.56
C ASN A 98 3.87 -7.34 4.19
N HIS A 99 2.56 -7.64 4.15
CA HIS A 99 1.78 -7.66 2.91
C HIS A 99 1.75 -6.28 2.25
N MET A 100 1.43 -5.24 3.00
CA MET A 100 1.44 -3.85 2.51
C MET A 100 2.85 -3.45 2.01
N ALA A 101 3.91 -3.80 2.72
CA ALA A 101 5.29 -3.53 2.30
C ALA A 101 5.63 -4.21 0.97
N SER A 102 5.20 -5.45 0.78
CA SER A 102 5.35 -6.21 -0.46
C SER A 102 4.59 -5.56 -1.62
N GLU A 103 3.35 -5.13 -1.41
CA GLU A 103 2.54 -4.45 -2.43
C GLU A 103 3.17 -3.11 -2.85
N VAL A 104 3.63 -2.31 -1.89
CA VAL A 104 4.32 -1.04 -2.19
C VAL A 104 5.63 -1.29 -2.92
N GLN A 105 6.39 -2.32 -2.54
CA GLN A 105 7.63 -2.72 -3.24
C GLN A 105 7.33 -3.09 -4.69
N HIS A 106 6.32 -3.93 -4.92
CA HIS A 106 5.91 -4.36 -6.26
C HIS A 106 5.48 -3.17 -7.11
N SER A 107 4.64 -2.29 -6.58
CA SER A 107 4.20 -1.07 -7.25
C SER A 107 5.36 -0.14 -7.59
N SER A 108 6.30 0.06 -6.65
CA SER A 108 7.49 0.89 -6.87
C SER A 108 8.42 0.30 -7.95
N GLN A 109 8.59 -1.02 -7.96
CA GLN A 109 9.38 -1.71 -8.98
C GLN A 109 8.73 -1.58 -10.36
N MET A 110 7.44 -1.85 -10.46
CA MET A 110 6.67 -1.71 -11.70
C MET A 110 6.78 -0.28 -12.27
N GLN A 111 6.71 0.74 -11.41
CA GLN A 111 6.86 2.13 -11.82
C GLN A 111 8.27 2.42 -12.37
N ARG A 112 9.32 1.87 -11.75
CA ARG A 112 10.70 2.03 -12.25
C ARG A 112 10.89 1.35 -13.60
N ASP A 113 10.39 0.12 -13.73
CA ASP A 113 10.49 -0.66 -14.97
C ASP A 113 9.73 0.03 -16.11
N LEU A 114 8.53 0.57 -15.82
CA LEU A 114 7.77 1.37 -16.77
C LEU A 114 8.57 2.59 -17.24
N LEU A 115 9.13 3.38 -16.33
CA LEU A 115 9.92 4.56 -16.68
C LEU A 115 11.18 4.21 -17.48
N ALA A 116 11.84 3.10 -17.15
CA ALA A 116 12.99 2.61 -17.89
C ALA A 116 12.62 2.20 -19.33
N ASN A 117 11.54 1.42 -19.48
CA ASN A 117 11.04 0.97 -20.78
C ASN A 117 10.59 2.15 -21.65
N VAL A 118 9.77 3.06 -21.10
CA VAL A 118 9.33 4.27 -21.80
C VAL A 118 10.52 5.11 -22.25
N SER A 119 11.53 5.29 -21.39
CA SER A 119 12.74 6.04 -21.74
C SER A 119 13.54 5.39 -22.87
N HIS A 120 13.61 4.06 -22.88
CA HIS A 120 14.27 3.31 -23.96
C HIS A 120 13.50 3.46 -25.28
N ASP A 121 12.18 3.25 -25.23
CA ASP A 121 11.32 3.24 -26.42
C ASP A 121 11.13 4.64 -27.03
N LEU A 122 11.28 5.71 -26.25
CA LEU A 122 11.36 7.09 -26.75
C LEU A 122 12.73 7.40 -27.39
N ARG A 123 13.82 6.84 -26.86
CA ARG A 123 15.16 7.19 -27.33
C ARG A 123 15.42 6.73 -28.77
N THR A 124 14.95 5.55 -29.13
CA THR A 124 15.20 4.97 -30.46
C THR A 124 14.63 5.83 -31.59
N PRO A 125 13.30 6.16 -31.61
CA PRO A 125 12.73 7.00 -32.65
C PRO A 125 13.32 8.43 -32.65
N LEU A 126 13.60 9.01 -31.48
CA LEU A 126 14.25 10.32 -31.39
C LEU A 126 15.65 10.33 -32.03
N THR A 127 16.42 9.24 -31.89
CA THR A 127 17.74 9.10 -32.52
C THR A 127 17.61 9.00 -34.02
N LEU A 128 16.60 8.26 -34.53
CA LEU A 128 16.31 8.16 -35.96
C LEU A 128 15.88 9.51 -36.56
N ILE A 129 14.91 10.17 -35.93
CA ILE A 129 14.46 11.51 -36.35
C ILE A 129 15.64 12.47 -36.43
N LYS A 130 16.48 12.51 -35.40
CA LYS A 130 17.66 13.37 -35.37
C LYS A 130 18.64 13.04 -36.52
N GLY A 131 18.95 11.75 -36.68
CA GLY A 131 19.91 11.31 -37.73
C GLY A 131 19.43 11.64 -39.13
N TYR A 132 18.15 11.38 -39.44
CA TYR A 132 17.59 11.71 -40.74
C TYR A 132 17.48 13.22 -40.96
N ALA A 133 17.08 13.99 -39.93
CA ALA A 133 17.06 15.46 -40.02
C ALA A 133 18.46 16.05 -40.28
N GLU A 134 19.50 15.51 -39.62
CA GLU A 134 20.89 15.91 -39.87
C GLU A 134 21.34 15.53 -41.31
N THR A 135 20.94 14.33 -41.79
CA THR A 135 21.24 13.88 -43.16
C THR A 135 20.57 14.77 -44.21
N VAL A 136 19.30 15.10 -44.01
CA VAL A 136 18.56 16.03 -44.88
C VAL A 136 19.25 17.41 -44.89
N ARG A 137 19.62 17.92 -43.74
CA ARG A 137 20.26 19.23 -43.62
C ARG A 137 21.64 19.30 -44.30
N ASP A 138 22.47 18.26 -44.12
CA ASP A 138 23.89 18.34 -44.43
C ASP A 138 24.27 17.62 -45.76
N ILE A 139 23.42 16.68 -46.25
CA ILE A 139 23.79 15.79 -47.36
C ILE A 139 22.74 15.80 -48.47
N THR A 140 21.46 15.55 -48.16
CA THR A 140 20.42 15.24 -49.14
C THR A 140 19.44 16.37 -49.40
N GLY A 141 19.65 17.56 -48.80
CA GLY A 141 18.72 18.69 -48.90
C GLY A 141 18.39 19.14 -50.32
N ASP A 142 19.34 19.04 -51.24
CA ASP A 142 19.18 19.39 -52.64
C ASP A 142 18.65 18.23 -53.51
N ASP A 143 18.74 16.98 -53.05
CA ASP A 143 18.18 15.80 -53.72
C ASP A 143 16.74 15.55 -53.26
N LYS A 144 15.80 15.97 -54.10
CA LYS A 144 14.38 15.92 -53.78
C LYS A 144 13.89 14.50 -53.44
N ALA A 145 14.34 13.48 -54.14
CA ALA A 145 13.84 12.11 -53.95
C ALA A 145 14.29 11.55 -52.60
N HIS A 146 15.57 11.65 -52.25
CA HIS A 146 16.12 11.18 -50.98
C HIS A 146 15.63 12.04 -49.81
N ARG A 147 15.50 13.36 -49.99
CA ARG A 147 14.93 14.24 -48.98
C ARG A 147 13.50 13.87 -48.64
N ASP A 148 12.64 13.68 -49.65
CA ASP A 148 11.21 13.38 -49.43
C ASP A 148 11.05 11.99 -48.73
N GLU A 149 11.87 11.01 -49.11
CA GLU A 149 11.91 9.70 -48.43
C GLU A 149 12.29 9.84 -46.95
N GLN A 150 13.35 10.57 -46.65
CA GLN A 150 13.86 10.77 -45.30
C GLN A 150 12.87 11.59 -44.44
N MET A 151 12.23 12.58 -45.02
CA MET A 151 11.15 13.33 -44.35
C MET A 151 9.97 12.47 -44.02
N ASN A 152 9.57 11.51 -44.88
CA ASN A 152 8.51 10.56 -44.55
C ASN A 152 8.89 9.68 -43.35
N ILE A 153 10.15 9.21 -43.26
CA ILE A 153 10.63 8.45 -42.11
C ILE A 153 10.53 9.30 -40.83
N ILE A 154 10.87 10.58 -40.89
CA ILE A 154 10.77 11.49 -39.75
C ILE A 154 9.29 11.64 -39.30
N VAL A 155 8.37 11.78 -40.24
CA VAL A 155 6.94 11.89 -39.97
C VAL A 155 6.44 10.60 -39.33
N ASP A 156 6.75 9.43 -39.91
CA ASP A 156 6.32 8.12 -39.39
C ASP A 156 6.82 7.89 -37.95
N GLU A 157 8.10 8.23 -37.69
CA GLU A 157 8.62 8.09 -36.32
C GLU A 157 8.03 9.10 -35.32
N THR A 158 7.61 10.28 -35.80
CA THR A 158 6.90 11.27 -34.96
C THR A 158 5.49 10.77 -34.61
N ASP A 159 4.78 10.17 -35.57
CA ASP A 159 3.48 9.56 -35.34
C ASP A 159 3.56 8.38 -34.36
N ARG A 160 4.60 7.57 -34.50
CA ARG A 160 4.90 6.49 -33.55
C ARG A 160 5.15 6.99 -32.12
N LEU A 161 5.93 8.09 -31.98
CA LEU A 161 6.14 8.74 -30.68
C LEU A 161 4.83 9.27 -30.08
N THR A 162 3.97 9.87 -30.90
CA THR A 162 2.68 10.38 -30.46
C THR A 162 1.79 9.27 -29.93
N ALA A 163 1.74 8.13 -30.61
CA ALA A 163 1.02 6.95 -30.17
C ALA A 163 1.57 6.40 -28.84
N LEU A 164 2.91 6.32 -28.70
CA LEU A 164 3.55 5.86 -27.46
C LEU A 164 3.21 6.77 -26.28
N VAL A 165 3.33 8.09 -26.45
CA VAL A 165 2.98 9.07 -25.41
C VAL A 165 1.52 8.93 -25.00
N SER A 166 0.61 8.77 -25.97
CA SER A 166 -0.81 8.57 -25.71
C SER A 166 -1.06 7.31 -24.87
N SER A 167 -0.42 6.20 -25.22
CA SER A 167 -0.52 4.93 -24.48
C SER A 167 -0.01 5.05 -23.03
N VAL A 168 1.10 5.77 -22.81
CA VAL A 168 1.64 6.04 -21.47
C VAL A 168 0.68 6.90 -20.65
N MET A 169 0.05 7.90 -21.28
CA MET A 169 -0.95 8.75 -20.59
C MET A 169 -2.22 7.96 -20.23
N GLU A 170 -2.69 7.07 -21.10
CA GLU A 170 -3.81 6.17 -20.79
C GLU A 170 -3.47 5.24 -19.61
N LEU A 171 -2.30 4.61 -19.64
CA LEU A 171 -1.84 3.78 -18.54
C LEU A 171 -1.76 4.55 -17.22
N SER A 172 -1.26 5.79 -17.26
CA SER A 172 -1.19 6.68 -16.09
C SER A 172 -2.56 7.00 -15.52
N LYS A 173 -3.60 7.22 -16.36
CA LYS A 173 -4.98 7.46 -15.92
C LYS A 173 -5.56 6.23 -15.23
N VAL A 174 -5.38 5.05 -15.81
CA VAL A 174 -5.87 3.78 -15.22
C VAL A 174 -5.18 3.49 -13.89
N THR A 175 -3.85 3.64 -13.82
CA THR A 175 -3.08 3.34 -12.60
C THR A 175 -3.31 4.35 -11.47
N SER A 176 -3.62 5.60 -11.80
CA SER A 176 -3.95 6.63 -10.80
C SER A 176 -5.39 6.53 -10.27
N GLY A 177 -6.23 5.66 -10.85
CA GLY A 177 -7.65 5.58 -10.51
C GLY A 177 -8.44 6.85 -10.89
N ALA A 178 -7.88 7.67 -11.78
CA ALA A 178 -8.53 8.90 -12.24
C ALA A 178 -9.75 8.60 -13.12
N ASP A 179 -9.70 7.51 -13.87
CA ASP A 179 -10.85 7.01 -14.62
C ASP A 179 -11.76 6.23 -13.65
N LYS A 180 -12.89 6.84 -13.29
CA LYS A 180 -13.93 6.14 -12.53
C LYS A 180 -14.56 5.09 -13.42
N CYS A 181 -14.47 3.83 -13.04
CA CYS A 181 -15.12 2.74 -13.72
C CYS A 181 -16.64 2.82 -13.48
N GLU A 182 -17.40 3.21 -14.49
CA GLU A 182 -18.86 3.31 -14.45
C GLU A 182 -19.47 2.02 -15.01
N ARG A 183 -19.68 1.05 -14.14
CA ARG A 183 -20.26 -0.24 -14.53
C ARG A 183 -21.75 -0.12 -14.81
N VAL A 184 -22.15 -0.49 -16.00
CA VAL A 184 -23.54 -0.57 -16.44
C VAL A 184 -23.83 -1.92 -17.06
N HIS A 185 -25.10 -2.29 -17.12
CA HIS A 185 -25.53 -3.45 -17.91
C HIS A 185 -25.61 -3.06 -19.37
N PHE A 186 -24.99 -3.84 -20.23
CA PHE A 186 -25.01 -3.65 -21.70
C PHE A 186 -24.88 -4.99 -22.42
N ASP A 187 -25.16 -5.00 -23.71
CA ASP A 187 -24.96 -6.18 -24.57
C ASP A 187 -23.56 -6.16 -25.15
N MET A 188 -22.78 -7.20 -24.80
CA MET A 188 -21.41 -7.37 -25.30
C MET A 188 -21.39 -7.72 -26.80
N GLY A 189 -22.46 -8.33 -27.33
CA GLY A 189 -22.61 -8.60 -28.74
C GLY A 189 -22.69 -7.30 -29.53
N GLN A 190 -23.54 -6.37 -29.11
CA GLN A 190 -23.66 -5.05 -29.75
C GLN A 190 -22.32 -4.28 -29.71
N LEU A 191 -21.60 -4.30 -28.59
CA LEU A 191 -20.28 -3.70 -28.50
C LEU A 191 -19.27 -4.34 -29.47
N GLY A 192 -19.32 -5.67 -29.62
CA GLY A 192 -18.51 -6.41 -30.59
C GLY A 192 -18.78 -6.00 -32.03
N ASP A 193 -20.05 -5.86 -32.39
CA ASP A 193 -20.48 -5.39 -33.72
C ASP A 193 -19.98 -3.95 -33.99
N GLU A 194 -20.19 -3.01 -33.07
CA GLU A 194 -19.73 -1.63 -33.20
C GLU A 194 -18.22 -1.53 -33.40
N VAL A 195 -17.46 -2.36 -32.67
CA VAL A 195 -16.01 -2.39 -32.80
C VAL A 195 -15.61 -3.01 -34.12
N SER A 196 -16.22 -4.15 -34.55
CA SER A 196 -15.87 -4.83 -35.79
C SER A 196 -16.12 -3.98 -37.02
N GLU A 197 -17.26 -3.29 -37.11
CA GLU A 197 -17.58 -2.36 -38.22
C GLU A 197 -16.48 -1.32 -38.46
N ARG A 198 -15.87 -0.81 -37.41
CA ARG A 198 -14.77 0.16 -37.52
C ARG A 198 -13.52 -0.44 -38.16
N TYR A 199 -13.25 -1.71 -37.90
CA TYR A 199 -12.06 -2.38 -38.42
C TYR A 199 -12.28 -3.04 -39.82
N ASP A 200 -13.51 -3.27 -40.24
CA ASP A 200 -13.83 -3.85 -41.54
C ASP A 200 -13.24 -3.04 -42.71
N ALA A 201 -13.32 -1.71 -42.62
CA ALA A 201 -12.75 -0.84 -43.64
C ALA A 201 -11.19 -0.96 -43.72
N ILE A 202 -10.53 -1.09 -42.58
CA ILE A 202 -9.09 -1.25 -42.49
C ILE A 202 -8.67 -2.62 -43.02
N CYS A 203 -9.40 -3.67 -42.63
CA CYS A 203 -9.18 -5.05 -43.12
C CYS A 203 -9.35 -5.13 -44.62
N ALA A 204 -10.41 -4.55 -45.17
CA ALA A 204 -10.65 -4.53 -46.61
C ALA A 204 -9.54 -3.87 -47.42
N GLN A 205 -9.00 -2.73 -46.91
CA GLN A 205 -7.89 -2.05 -47.56
C GLN A 205 -6.59 -2.84 -47.59
N ASN A 206 -6.37 -3.69 -46.55
CA ASN A 206 -5.16 -4.52 -46.45
C ASN A 206 -5.34 -5.95 -46.95
N GLY A 207 -6.52 -6.31 -47.49
CA GLY A 207 -6.81 -7.66 -47.97
C GLY A 207 -6.98 -8.67 -46.86
N TRP A 208 -7.29 -8.26 -45.64
CA TRP A 208 -7.57 -9.10 -44.48
C TRP A 208 -9.07 -9.36 -44.37
N GLN A 209 -9.43 -10.41 -43.65
CA GLN A 209 -10.82 -10.72 -43.31
C GLN A 209 -10.95 -10.70 -41.78
N LEU A 210 -11.86 -9.89 -41.26
CA LEU A 210 -12.30 -9.92 -39.88
C LEU A 210 -13.61 -10.72 -39.84
N GLN A 211 -13.67 -11.77 -39.04
CA GLN A 211 -14.87 -12.55 -38.83
C GLN A 211 -15.26 -12.47 -37.36
N LEU A 212 -16.48 -12.00 -37.11
CA LEU A 212 -17.08 -11.92 -35.78
C LEU A 212 -18.10 -13.04 -35.67
N GLU A 213 -17.90 -13.96 -34.72
CA GLU A 213 -18.83 -15.04 -34.40
C GLU A 213 -19.49 -14.73 -33.06
N LEU A 214 -20.77 -14.40 -33.11
CA LEU A 214 -21.59 -14.14 -31.93
C LEU A 214 -22.70 -15.18 -31.83
N PRO A 215 -23.12 -15.56 -30.61
CA PRO A 215 -24.31 -16.36 -30.42
C PRO A 215 -25.57 -15.56 -30.81
N ASP A 216 -26.65 -16.25 -31.17
CA ASP A 216 -27.93 -15.61 -31.49
C ASP A 216 -28.65 -14.98 -30.28
N GLU A 217 -28.18 -15.31 -29.08
CA GLU A 217 -28.72 -14.80 -27.82
C GLU A 217 -27.96 -13.54 -27.36
N GLU A 218 -28.68 -12.63 -26.67
CA GLU A 218 -28.06 -11.47 -26.03
C GLU A 218 -26.95 -11.89 -25.07
N LEU A 219 -25.82 -11.20 -25.11
CA LEU A 219 -24.67 -11.41 -24.23
C LEU A 219 -24.63 -10.33 -23.13
N PRO A 220 -25.41 -10.48 -22.03
CA PRO A 220 -25.46 -9.46 -21.00
C PRO A 220 -24.13 -9.34 -20.27
N GLY A 221 -23.53 -8.15 -20.29
CA GLY A 221 -22.33 -7.79 -19.57
C GLY A 221 -22.62 -6.78 -18.45
N TYR A 222 -21.80 -6.79 -17.40
CA TYR A 222 -21.82 -5.75 -16.35
C TYR A 222 -20.41 -5.20 -16.17
N ALA A 223 -20.08 -4.21 -16.96
CA ALA A 223 -18.78 -3.56 -16.98
C ALA A 223 -18.93 -2.10 -17.45
N ASP A 224 -17.82 -1.41 -17.58
CA ASP A 224 -17.75 -0.11 -18.20
C ASP A 224 -17.58 -0.30 -19.73
N PRO A 225 -18.57 0.11 -20.57
CA PRO A 225 -18.51 -0.12 -22.02
C PRO A 225 -17.32 0.60 -22.69
N ASP A 226 -16.98 1.80 -22.24
CA ASP A 226 -15.87 2.58 -22.81
C ASP A 226 -14.51 1.91 -22.52
N MET A 227 -14.34 1.36 -21.32
CA MET A 227 -13.15 0.59 -20.98
C MET A 227 -13.05 -0.70 -21.76
N MET A 228 -14.17 -1.41 -21.95
CA MET A 228 -14.23 -2.63 -22.75
C MET A 228 -13.93 -2.34 -24.23
N GLN A 229 -14.51 -1.27 -24.79
CA GLN A 229 -14.24 -0.84 -26.14
C GLN A 229 -12.77 -0.52 -26.36
N ARG A 230 -12.13 0.22 -25.43
CA ARG A 230 -10.68 0.49 -25.46
C ARG A 230 -9.85 -0.79 -25.40
N ALA A 231 -10.24 -1.76 -24.58
CA ALA A 231 -9.54 -3.04 -24.50
C ALA A 231 -9.63 -3.81 -25.84
N LEU A 232 -10.81 -3.86 -26.46
CA LEU A 232 -11.01 -4.49 -27.77
C LEU A 232 -10.20 -3.80 -28.86
N HIS A 233 -10.20 -2.45 -28.89
CA HIS A 233 -9.37 -1.69 -29.83
C HIS A 233 -7.87 -1.99 -29.69
N ASN A 234 -7.36 -2.08 -28.46
CA ASN A 234 -5.97 -2.40 -28.21
C ASN A 234 -5.61 -3.83 -28.65
N LEU A 235 -6.51 -4.81 -28.40
CA LEU A 235 -6.29 -6.19 -28.81
C LEU A 235 -6.33 -6.35 -30.32
N LEU A 236 -7.32 -5.76 -31.00
CA LEU A 236 -7.45 -5.80 -32.45
C LEU A 236 -6.30 -5.06 -33.15
N GLY A 237 -5.91 -3.89 -32.63
CA GLY A 237 -4.78 -3.14 -33.14
C GLY A 237 -3.46 -3.92 -33.05
N ASN A 238 -3.22 -4.60 -31.93
CA ASN A 238 -2.07 -5.48 -31.75
C ASN A 238 -2.11 -6.68 -32.71
N ALA A 239 -3.28 -7.33 -32.86
CA ALA A 239 -3.44 -8.44 -33.79
C ALA A 239 -3.13 -8.03 -35.23
N MET A 240 -3.66 -6.89 -35.68
CA MET A 240 -3.41 -6.35 -37.01
C MET A 240 -1.94 -6.00 -37.24
N HIS A 241 -1.27 -5.45 -36.22
CA HIS A 241 0.16 -5.13 -36.33
C HIS A 241 1.04 -6.37 -36.52
N HIS A 242 0.60 -7.52 -36.04
CA HIS A 242 1.33 -8.81 -36.15
C HIS A 242 0.84 -9.70 -37.28
N ILE A 243 -0.18 -9.32 -38.07
CA ILE A 243 -0.59 -10.05 -39.26
C ILE A 243 0.49 -9.89 -40.32
N GLY A 244 1.16 -11.00 -40.67
CA GLY A 244 2.16 -11.02 -41.75
C GLY A 244 3.61 -10.91 -41.30
N GLN A 245 3.90 -11.04 -40.00
CA GLN A 245 5.26 -11.26 -39.48
C GLN A 245 5.60 -12.73 -39.39
#